data_255dec4d02ca114000f6cd191bb01230
#
_entry.id   255dec4d02ca114000f6cd191bb01230
#
_cell.length_a   1.000
_cell.length_b   1.000
_cell.length_c   1.000
_cell.angle_alpha   90.00
_cell.angle_beta   90.00
_cell.angle_gamma   90.00
#
_symmetry.space_group_name_H-M   'P 1'
#
loop_
_entity.id
_entity.type
_entity.pdbx_description
1 polymer ?
#
loop_
_entity_poly.entity_id
_entity_poly.type
_entity_poly.pdbx_seq_one_letter_code
_entity_poly.pdbx_strand_id
1 'polypeptide(L)'
;VTIRTFAIKSFGCKVNQYEEQVLRESLLKIGFIEQNIENADVFIINSCTVTRQADKKSLHLIKRIKRLNPAARIVFTGCLAVLKEDINMLETVPGIDMVIPNKEKSSIPFILREGTKHPIADFMRGISKFDSHTRAFVKIQNGCDQKCAYCKVCLVRGHSRS
;
A
#
# COMPACT_ATOMS: atom_id res chain seq x y z
N VAL A 1 4.93 5.00 21.54
CA VAL A 1 5.79 5.73 20.57
C VAL A 1 4.89 6.41 19.56
N THR A 2 4.97 7.74 19.48
CA THR A 2 4.19 8.53 18.52
C THR A 2 4.83 8.37 17.13
N ILE A 3 4.16 7.70 16.20
CA ILE A 3 4.60 7.58 14.81
C ILE A 3 4.46 8.95 14.14
N ARG A 4 5.55 9.51 13.63
CA ARG A 4 5.58 10.82 12.96
C ARG A 4 6.15 10.78 11.56
N THR A 5 6.98 9.77 11.26
CA THR A 5 7.66 9.66 9.99
C THR A 5 7.26 8.38 9.26
N PHE A 6 7.20 8.44 7.94
CA PHE A 6 6.85 7.29 7.12
C PHE A 6 7.74 7.16 5.89
N ALA A 7 7.85 5.94 5.40
CA ALA A 7 8.32 5.63 4.05
C ALA A 7 7.28 4.73 3.37
N ILE A 8 7.18 4.82 2.06
CA ILE A 8 6.22 4.02 1.29
C ILE A 8 6.85 3.50 0.01
N LYS A 9 6.51 2.26 -0.34
CA LYS A 9 6.93 1.65 -1.60
C LYS A 9 5.82 0.79 -2.19
N SER A 10 5.50 1.05 -3.45
CA SER A 10 4.62 0.18 -4.24
C SER A 10 5.40 -0.73 -5.17
N PHE A 11 4.82 -1.90 -5.37
CA PHE A 11 5.23 -2.84 -6.40
C PHE A 11 4.10 -3.03 -7.41
N GLY A 12 4.46 -3.30 -8.67
CA GLY A 12 3.54 -3.72 -9.70
C GLY A 12 3.02 -2.62 -10.61
N CYS A 13 1.71 -2.57 -10.81
CA CYS A 13 1.08 -1.78 -11.87
C CYS A 13 0.97 -0.28 -11.56
N LYS A 14 0.63 0.50 -12.59
CA LYS A 14 0.44 1.95 -12.48
C LYS A 14 -0.67 2.34 -11.50
N VAL A 15 -1.69 1.48 -11.34
CA VAL A 15 -2.74 1.71 -10.33
C VAL A 15 -2.16 1.67 -8.92
N ASN A 16 -1.25 0.74 -8.61
CA ASN A 16 -0.59 0.72 -7.31
C ASN A 16 0.30 1.96 -7.10
N GLN A 17 0.99 2.42 -8.13
CA GLN A 17 1.80 3.65 -8.06
C GLN A 17 0.92 4.88 -7.82
N TYR A 18 -0.23 4.97 -8.48
CA TYR A 18 -1.21 6.01 -8.23
C TYR A 18 -1.72 5.96 -6.78
N GLU A 19 -2.08 4.78 -6.28
CA GLU A 19 -2.54 4.60 -4.90
C GLU A 19 -1.44 4.89 -3.86
N GLU A 20 -0.17 4.62 -4.19
CA GLU A 20 0.98 5.06 -3.37
C GLU A 20 1.00 6.57 -3.24
N GLN A 21 0.84 7.30 -4.35
CA GLN A 21 0.84 8.76 -4.32
C GLN A 21 -0.34 9.31 -3.52
N VAL A 22 -1.53 8.73 -3.66
CA VAL A 22 -2.70 9.10 -2.84
C VAL A 22 -2.42 8.90 -1.35
N LEU A 23 -1.84 7.76 -0.96
CA LEU A 23 -1.45 7.50 0.43
C LEU A 23 -0.42 8.50 0.94
N ARG A 24 0.61 8.78 0.12
CA ARG A 24 1.66 9.76 0.43
C ARG A 24 1.06 11.12 0.74
N GLU A 25 0.25 11.65 -0.16
CA GLU A 25 -0.40 12.96 0.02
C GLU A 25 -1.32 12.98 1.24
N SER A 26 -2.05 11.89 1.48
CA SER A 26 -2.94 11.77 2.63
C SER A 26 -2.17 11.79 3.96
N LEU A 27 -1.02 11.10 4.04
CA LEU A 27 -0.17 11.09 5.21
C LEU A 27 0.47 12.47 5.46
N LEU A 28 1.00 13.10 4.42
CA LEU A 28 1.56 14.45 4.50
C LEU A 28 0.51 15.46 4.98
N LYS A 29 -0.73 15.37 4.45
CA LYS A 29 -1.83 16.27 4.82
C LYS A 29 -2.22 16.18 6.31
N ILE A 30 -2.05 15.03 6.93
CA ILE A 30 -2.34 14.86 8.37
C ILE A 30 -1.10 15.02 9.25
N GLY A 31 0.00 15.56 8.71
CA GLY A 31 1.18 15.97 9.46
C GLY A 31 2.28 14.92 9.61
N PHE A 32 2.23 13.81 8.88
CA PHE A 32 3.35 12.89 8.80
C PHE A 32 4.45 13.45 7.89
N ILE A 33 5.69 13.07 8.16
CA ILE A 33 6.88 13.49 7.40
C ILE A 33 7.43 12.27 6.65
N GLU A 34 7.61 12.39 5.33
CA GLU A 34 8.23 11.33 4.54
C GLU A 34 9.74 11.27 4.80
N GLN A 35 10.26 10.08 5.00
CA GLN A 35 11.66 9.82 5.28
C GLN A 35 12.16 8.61 4.43
N ASN A 36 13.48 8.39 4.45
CA ASN A 36 14.06 7.18 3.88
C ASN A 36 13.84 5.96 4.81
N ILE A 37 14.24 4.78 4.33
CA ILE A 37 14.08 3.51 5.08
C ILE A 37 14.72 3.55 6.47
N GLU A 38 15.86 4.23 6.60
CA GLU A 38 16.67 4.21 7.81
C GLU A 38 16.06 5.05 8.93
N ASN A 39 15.27 6.06 8.58
CA ASN A 39 14.76 7.06 9.52
C ASN A 39 13.22 7.07 9.67
N ALA A 40 12.52 6.20 8.94
CA ALA A 40 11.06 6.14 9.04
C ALA A 40 10.60 5.31 10.26
N ASP A 41 9.65 5.84 11.02
CA ASP A 41 8.99 5.10 12.11
C ASP A 41 8.10 3.98 11.56
N VAL A 42 7.47 4.22 10.41
CA VAL A 42 6.62 3.24 9.73
C VAL A 42 6.97 3.12 8.26
N PHE A 43 7.01 1.89 7.77
CA PHE A 43 7.20 1.58 6.36
C PHE A 43 5.95 0.93 5.78
N ILE A 44 5.35 1.54 4.75
CA ILE A 44 4.14 1.03 4.10
C ILE A 44 4.55 0.31 2.81
N ILE A 45 4.21 -0.96 2.70
CA ILE A 45 4.42 -1.78 1.50
C ILE A 45 3.09 -1.97 0.80
N ASN A 46 2.93 -1.36 -0.37
CA ASN A 46 1.76 -1.56 -1.23
C ASN A 46 2.09 -2.61 -2.29
N SER A 47 1.71 -3.84 -2.02
CA SER A 47 2.07 -5.02 -2.81
C SER A 47 1.26 -5.18 -4.09
N CYS A 48 1.76 -6.03 -4.99
CA CYS A 48 1.08 -6.48 -6.19
C CYS A 48 1.15 -8.00 -6.29
N THR A 49 0.05 -8.66 -6.59
CA THR A 49 -0.01 -10.13 -6.81
C THR A 49 -0.16 -10.52 -8.26
N VAL A 50 -0.03 -9.57 -9.21
CA VAL A 50 -0.13 -9.87 -10.64
C VAL A 50 1.08 -10.68 -11.13
N THR A 51 2.24 -10.54 -10.47
CA THR A 51 3.45 -11.30 -10.80
C THR A 51 4.10 -11.85 -9.54
N ARG A 52 4.51 -13.14 -9.60
CA ARG A 52 5.31 -13.79 -8.53
C ARG A 52 6.60 -13.02 -8.19
N GLN A 53 7.14 -12.28 -9.16
CA GLN A 53 8.33 -11.46 -8.95
C GLN A 53 8.05 -10.26 -8.02
N ALA A 54 6.86 -9.66 -8.10
CA ALA A 54 6.47 -8.58 -7.21
C ALA A 54 6.31 -9.07 -5.76
N ASP A 55 5.76 -10.27 -5.57
CA ASP A 55 5.63 -10.89 -4.24
C ASP A 55 7.01 -11.12 -3.61
N LYS A 56 7.95 -11.73 -4.36
CA LYS A 56 9.33 -11.95 -3.89
C LYS A 56 10.02 -10.63 -3.54
N LYS A 57 9.88 -9.59 -4.37
CA LYS A 57 10.46 -8.26 -4.11
C LYS A 57 9.91 -7.63 -2.84
N SER A 58 8.61 -7.78 -2.59
CA SER A 58 7.97 -7.27 -1.37
C SER A 58 8.56 -7.94 -0.11
N LEU A 59 8.69 -9.27 -0.10
CA LEU A 59 9.26 -10.03 1.01
C LEU A 59 10.76 -9.72 1.22
N HIS A 60 11.53 -9.57 0.14
CA HIS A 60 12.93 -9.14 0.24
C HIS A 60 13.08 -7.75 0.83
N LEU A 61 12.15 -6.83 0.50
CA LEU A 61 12.15 -5.49 1.06
C LEU A 61 11.92 -5.50 2.58
N ILE A 62 11.02 -6.35 3.09
CA ILE A 62 10.78 -6.51 4.54
C ILE A 62 12.09 -6.84 5.27
N LYS A 63 12.82 -7.85 4.80
CA LYS A 63 14.11 -8.25 5.38
C LYS A 63 15.12 -7.12 5.35
N ARG A 64 15.17 -6.36 4.25
CA ARG A 64 16.07 -5.21 4.11
C ARG A 64 15.70 -4.10 5.09
N ILE A 65 14.42 -3.76 5.24
CA ILE A 65 13.95 -2.73 6.18
C ILE A 65 14.35 -3.11 7.59
N LYS A 66 14.00 -4.32 8.05
CA LYS A 66 14.29 -4.78 9.42
C LYS A 66 15.79 -4.88 9.70
N ARG A 67 16.65 -5.06 8.69
CA ARG A 67 18.10 -5.00 8.84
C ARG A 67 18.62 -3.56 8.99
N LEU A 68 18.07 -2.60 8.24
CA LEU A 68 18.52 -1.21 8.24
C LEU A 68 17.90 -0.41 9.39
N ASN A 69 16.64 -0.71 9.72
CA ASN A 69 15.88 -0.06 10.78
C ASN A 69 15.02 -1.10 11.51
N PRO A 70 15.58 -1.82 12.49
CA PRO A 70 14.86 -2.85 13.26
C PRO A 70 13.62 -2.32 13.99
N ALA A 71 13.63 -1.04 14.38
CA ALA A 71 12.54 -0.39 15.10
C ALA A 71 11.36 0.02 14.18
N ALA A 72 11.57 0.13 12.87
CA ALA A 72 10.52 0.52 11.94
C ALA A 72 9.36 -0.48 11.98
N ARG A 73 8.14 0.04 12.10
CA ARG A 73 6.91 -0.77 11.97
C ARG A 73 6.60 -0.97 10.49
N ILE A 74 6.32 -2.19 10.08
CA ILE A 74 5.97 -2.52 8.69
C ILE A 74 4.47 -2.76 8.56
N VAL A 75 3.83 -1.91 7.76
CA VAL A 75 2.43 -2.03 7.35
C VAL A 75 2.39 -2.61 5.94
N PHE A 76 1.77 -3.77 5.78
CA PHE A 76 1.62 -4.44 4.50
C PHE A 76 0.19 -4.30 3.97
N THR A 77 0.04 -3.92 2.71
CA THR A 77 -1.25 -3.77 2.03
C THR A 77 -1.13 -4.05 0.53
N GLY A 78 -2.19 -3.85 -0.21
CA GLY A 78 -2.20 -3.99 -1.68
C GLY A 78 -2.87 -5.27 -2.15
N CYS A 79 -2.60 -5.65 -3.41
CA CYS A 79 -3.31 -6.74 -4.07
C CYS A 79 -3.04 -8.13 -3.46
N LEU A 80 -1.93 -8.32 -2.75
CA LEU A 80 -1.66 -9.56 -2.03
C LEU A 80 -2.46 -9.66 -0.71
N ALA A 81 -2.87 -8.53 -0.13
CA ALA A 81 -3.67 -8.48 1.07
C ALA A 81 -5.18 -8.39 0.74
N VAL A 82 -5.71 -9.36 0.02
CA VAL A 82 -7.13 -9.41 -0.40
C VAL A 82 -7.82 -10.69 0.06
N LEU A 83 -7.27 -11.85 -0.23
CA LEU A 83 -7.84 -13.13 0.18
C LEU A 83 -7.51 -13.39 1.64
N LYS A 84 -8.43 -14.01 2.36
CA LYS A 84 -8.26 -14.28 3.80
C LYS A 84 -7.05 -15.18 4.07
N GLU A 85 -6.83 -16.15 3.19
CA GLU A 85 -5.69 -17.06 3.27
C GLU A 85 -4.36 -16.32 3.09
N ASP A 86 -4.29 -15.40 2.12
CA ASP A 86 -3.10 -14.58 1.88
C ASP A 86 -2.83 -13.64 3.06
N ILE A 87 -3.88 -13.04 3.65
CA ILE A 87 -3.77 -12.18 4.84
C ILE A 87 -3.22 -12.98 6.02
N ASN A 88 -3.81 -14.14 6.31
CA ASN A 88 -3.36 -15.02 7.39
C ASN A 88 -1.89 -15.44 7.19
N MET A 89 -1.50 -15.78 5.95
CA MET A 89 -0.10 -16.08 5.63
C MET A 89 0.82 -14.87 5.86
N LEU A 90 0.41 -13.68 5.44
CA LEU A 90 1.20 -12.46 5.62
C LEU A 90 1.39 -12.10 7.10
N GLU A 91 0.39 -12.33 7.95
CA GLU A 91 0.48 -12.11 9.39
C GLU A 91 1.51 -13.01 10.07
N THR A 92 1.85 -14.17 9.47
CA THR A 92 2.91 -15.05 9.96
C THR A 92 4.30 -14.69 9.46
N VAL A 93 4.43 -13.75 8.51
CA VAL A 93 5.74 -13.35 7.96
C VAL A 93 6.52 -12.52 8.98
N PRO A 94 7.71 -12.99 9.40
CA PRO A 94 8.51 -12.23 10.34
C PRO A 94 8.86 -10.84 9.82
N GLY A 95 8.58 -9.84 10.65
CA GLY A 95 8.87 -8.44 10.33
C GLY A 95 7.69 -7.67 9.76
N ILE A 96 6.55 -8.28 9.48
CA ILE A 96 5.30 -7.56 9.23
C ILE A 96 4.64 -7.29 10.58
N ASP A 97 4.40 -6.03 10.90
CA ASP A 97 3.77 -5.63 12.17
C ASP A 97 2.26 -5.46 12.02
N MET A 98 1.78 -5.20 10.80
CA MET A 98 0.35 -5.03 10.51
C MET A 98 0.04 -5.36 9.06
N VAL A 99 -1.01 -6.14 8.82
CA VAL A 99 -1.60 -6.37 7.48
C VAL A 99 -2.92 -5.62 7.38
N ILE A 100 -3.02 -4.73 6.39
CA ILE A 100 -4.26 -3.97 6.12
C ILE A 100 -4.83 -4.43 4.80
N PRO A 101 -6.05 -4.99 4.78
CA PRO A 101 -6.70 -5.44 3.56
C PRO A 101 -6.76 -4.31 2.51
N ASN A 102 -6.60 -4.67 1.23
CA ASN A 102 -6.59 -3.69 0.15
C ASN A 102 -7.82 -2.77 0.14
N LYS A 103 -9.00 -3.28 0.49
CA LYS A 103 -10.25 -2.51 0.62
C LYS A 103 -10.22 -1.47 1.74
N GLU A 104 -9.39 -1.67 2.75
CA GLU A 104 -9.24 -0.79 3.92
C GLU A 104 -8.04 0.16 3.81
N LYS A 105 -7.33 0.15 2.69
CA LYS A 105 -6.12 0.97 2.44
C LYS A 105 -6.33 2.45 2.73
N SER A 106 -7.51 2.99 2.44
CA SER A 106 -7.85 4.40 2.71
C SER A 106 -7.84 4.76 4.19
N SER A 107 -7.95 3.78 5.08
CA SER A 107 -7.92 4.00 6.53
C SER A 107 -6.50 4.04 7.11
N ILE A 108 -5.47 3.71 6.35
CA ILE A 108 -4.08 3.65 6.83
C ILE A 108 -3.65 4.93 7.56
N PRO A 109 -3.89 6.15 7.04
CA PRO A 109 -3.49 7.37 7.73
C PRO A 109 -4.11 7.51 9.12
N PHE A 110 -5.40 7.18 9.28
CA PHE A 110 -6.08 7.25 10.57
C PHE A 110 -5.66 6.12 11.53
N ILE A 111 -5.46 4.91 10.99
CA ILE A 111 -4.94 3.79 11.78
C ILE A 111 -3.58 4.16 12.39
N LEU A 112 -2.71 4.78 11.61
CA LEU A 112 -1.38 5.18 12.08
C LEU A 112 -1.41 6.35 13.07
N ARG A 113 -2.35 7.29 12.92
CA ARG A 113 -2.47 8.47 13.77
C ARG A 113 -3.24 8.20 15.05
N GLU A 114 -4.37 7.48 14.96
CA GLU A 114 -5.36 7.38 16.02
C GLU A 114 -5.70 5.94 16.43
N GLY A 115 -5.18 4.95 15.70
CA GLY A 115 -5.54 3.54 15.90
C GLY A 115 -6.95 3.18 15.41
N THR A 116 -7.63 4.10 14.73
CA THR A 116 -9.02 3.94 14.31
C THR A 116 -9.16 3.68 12.82
N LYS A 117 -10.17 2.90 12.42
CA LYS A 117 -10.45 2.59 11.01
C LYS A 117 -11.48 3.58 10.46
N HIS A 118 -11.04 4.77 10.10
CA HIS A 118 -11.88 5.72 9.34
C HIS A 118 -11.41 5.79 7.89
N PRO A 119 -12.25 5.43 6.91
CA PRO A 119 -11.90 5.60 5.51
C PRO A 119 -11.84 7.10 5.18
N ILE A 120 -10.85 7.51 4.39
CA ILE A 120 -10.85 8.83 3.78
C ILE A 120 -11.95 8.85 2.72
N ALA A 121 -13.00 9.64 2.94
CA ALA A 121 -14.16 9.69 2.05
C ALA A 121 -13.77 9.98 0.59
N ASP A 122 -12.72 10.75 0.39
CA ASP A 122 -12.22 11.17 -0.91
C ASP A 122 -10.85 10.57 -1.29
N PHE A 123 -10.52 9.42 -0.74
CA PHE A 123 -9.23 8.74 -0.99
C PHE A 123 -8.87 8.58 -2.48
N MET A 124 -9.84 8.66 -3.36
CA MET A 124 -9.68 8.45 -4.80
C MET A 124 -9.91 9.72 -5.64
N ARG A 125 -10.14 10.90 -5.01
CA ARG A 125 -10.49 12.13 -5.75
C ARG A 125 -9.35 12.75 -6.56
N GLY A 126 -8.18 12.19 -6.50
CA GLY A 126 -7.06 12.64 -7.31
C GLY A 126 -5.77 12.80 -6.52
N ILE A 127 -4.73 13.08 -7.25
CA ILE A 127 -3.40 13.41 -6.75
C ILE A 127 -3.07 14.84 -7.19
N SER A 128 -2.39 15.60 -6.34
CA SER A 128 -2.02 16.97 -6.66
C SER A 128 -0.79 17.05 -7.55
N LYS A 129 0.11 16.07 -7.44
CA LYS A 129 1.34 15.97 -8.20
C LYS A 129 1.80 14.52 -8.34
N PHE A 130 2.65 14.26 -9.30
CA PHE A 130 3.26 12.96 -9.52
C PHE A 130 4.78 13.15 -9.65
N ASP A 131 5.44 13.30 -8.50
CA ASP A 131 6.89 13.49 -8.46
C ASP A 131 7.60 12.24 -9.01
N SER A 132 8.72 12.43 -9.68
CA SER A 132 9.55 11.39 -10.29
C SER A 132 9.02 10.69 -11.55
N HIS A 133 7.92 11.15 -12.15
CA HIS A 133 7.44 10.61 -13.43
C HIS A 133 7.31 11.70 -14.48
N THR A 134 7.77 11.40 -15.70
CA THR A 134 7.64 12.29 -16.87
C THR A 134 6.25 12.27 -17.50
N ARG A 135 5.39 11.31 -17.08
CA ARG A 135 4.03 11.14 -17.59
C ARG A 135 3.03 11.16 -16.45
N ALA A 136 1.98 11.96 -16.59
CA ALA A 136 0.85 11.94 -15.67
C ALA A 136 0.05 10.63 -15.81
N PHE A 137 -0.39 10.07 -14.68
CA PHE A 137 -1.31 8.94 -14.66
C PHE A 137 -2.70 9.42 -14.26
N VAL A 138 -3.68 9.16 -15.10
CA VAL A 138 -5.08 9.42 -14.80
C VAL A 138 -5.74 8.07 -14.53
N LYS A 139 -6.25 7.88 -13.32
CA LYS A 139 -6.98 6.66 -12.95
C LYS A 139 -8.45 6.84 -13.35
N ILE A 140 -8.84 6.19 -14.43
CA ILE A 140 -10.21 6.26 -14.98
C ILE A 140 -11.11 5.13 -14.48
N GLN A 141 -10.52 4.04 -13.98
CA GLN A 141 -11.27 2.86 -13.52
C GLN A 141 -10.51 2.10 -12.43
N ASN A 142 -11.24 1.47 -11.53
CA ASN A 142 -10.75 0.48 -10.59
C ASN A 142 -11.58 -0.80 -10.70
N GLY A 143 -10.94 -1.98 -10.64
CA GLY A 143 -11.61 -3.26 -10.84
C GLY A 143 -11.87 -3.59 -12.31
N CYS A 144 -12.51 -4.72 -12.57
CA CYS A 144 -12.82 -5.18 -13.92
C CYS A 144 -13.93 -6.26 -13.86
N ASP A 145 -14.91 -6.19 -14.75
CA ASP A 145 -15.98 -7.17 -14.85
C ASP A 145 -15.66 -8.35 -15.79
N GLN A 146 -14.53 -8.27 -16.51
CA GLN A 146 -14.07 -9.36 -17.36
C GLN A 146 -13.49 -10.50 -16.51
N LYS A 147 -13.90 -11.73 -16.80
CA LYS A 147 -13.45 -12.96 -16.12
C LYS A 147 -12.39 -13.71 -16.93
N CYS A 148 -11.36 -13.00 -17.42
CA CYS A 148 -10.28 -13.62 -18.17
C CYS A 148 -9.55 -14.66 -17.32
N ALA A 149 -9.33 -15.88 -17.86
CA ALA A 149 -8.80 -17.04 -17.13
C ALA A 149 -7.42 -16.80 -16.48
N TYR A 150 -6.62 -15.90 -17.05
CA TYR A 150 -5.27 -15.54 -16.55
C TYR A 150 -5.21 -14.30 -15.68
N CYS A 151 -6.31 -13.57 -15.54
CA CYS A 151 -6.31 -12.24 -14.91
C CYS A 151 -6.89 -12.28 -13.50
N LYS A 152 -6.12 -11.80 -12.52
CA LYS A 152 -6.53 -11.72 -11.12
C LYS A 152 -7.23 -10.39 -10.76
N VAL A 153 -7.36 -9.43 -11.69
CA VAL A 153 -7.86 -8.08 -11.37
C VAL A 153 -9.27 -8.12 -10.80
N CYS A 154 -10.19 -8.88 -11.40
CA CYS A 154 -11.55 -9.02 -10.89
C CYS A 154 -11.60 -9.62 -9.47
N LEU A 155 -10.69 -10.55 -9.15
CA LEU A 155 -10.60 -11.17 -7.82
C LEU A 155 -10.06 -10.21 -6.76
N VAL A 156 -9.03 -9.43 -7.10
CA VAL A 156 -8.31 -8.61 -6.11
C VAL A 156 -8.78 -7.16 -6.03
N ARG A 157 -9.51 -6.68 -7.03
CA ARG A 157 -10.03 -5.30 -7.07
C ARG A 157 -11.55 -5.20 -7.19
N GLY A 158 -12.21 -6.35 -7.39
CA GLY A 158 -13.65 -6.46 -7.53
C GLY A 158 -14.19 -5.90 -8.84
N HIS A 159 -15.48 -5.59 -8.87
CA HIS A 159 -16.18 -5.01 -10.02
C HIS A 159 -15.60 -3.68 -10.48
N SER A 160 -15.82 -3.34 -11.76
CA SER A 160 -15.41 -2.07 -12.32
C SER A 160 -16.14 -0.90 -11.65
N ARG A 161 -15.39 0.14 -11.32
CA ARG A 161 -15.88 1.40 -10.76
C ARG A 161 -15.11 2.54 -11.41
N SER A 162 -15.83 3.51 -11.95
CA SER A 162 -15.29 4.74 -12.57
C SER A 162 -15.49 5.92 -11.64
#